data_d7ed5d15dd425bbf4d37ebbbe519e105
#
_entry.id   d7ed5d15dd425bbf4d37ebbbe519e105
#
_cell.length_a   1.000
_cell.length_b   1.000
_cell.length_c   1.000
_cell.angle_alpha   90.00
_cell.angle_beta   90.00
_cell.angle_gamma   90.00
#
_symmetry.space_group_name_H-M   'P 1'
#
loop_
_entity.id
_entity.type
_entity.pdbx_description
1 polymer ?
#
loop_
_entity_poly.entity_id
_entity_poly.type
_entity_poly.pdbx_seq_one_letter_code
_entity_poly.pdbx_strand_id
1 'polypeptide(L)'
;MFHYHGNFMKLWIEIKDGNTINHPYTDKSLFTKHPDWDFSTGVPPQYEEFKRVQRPHHGPYEYIDEDKGVEYKKIDGLWQDVWTIKQFTAEQKALRQQQVKDWWSKNVGWDSWKFNEDKNEYEPPKPYPNTAIHHVWDESKVEWVPGLLQDGPV
;
A
#
# COMPACT_ATOMS: atom_id res chain seq x y z
N MET A 1 2.59 -24.30 29.46
CA MET A 1 1.56 -24.05 28.42
C MET A 1 1.34 -22.55 28.37
N PHE A 2 2.00 -21.85 27.42
CA PHE A 2 1.88 -20.39 27.32
C PHE A 2 0.65 -20.07 26.48
N HIS A 3 -0.36 -19.47 27.10
CA HIS A 3 -1.51 -18.93 26.39
C HIS A 3 -1.12 -17.59 25.77
N TYR A 4 -0.82 -17.59 24.48
CA TYR A 4 -0.61 -16.38 23.71
C TYR A 4 -1.98 -15.74 23.43
N HIS A 5 -2.38 -14.80 24.28
CA HIS A 5 -3.54 -13.93 24.00
C HIS A 5 -3.03 -12.60 23.44
N GLY A 6 -2.89 -12.51 22.11
CA GLY A 6 -2.53 -11.25 21.48
C GLY A 6 -2.61 -11.35 19.97
N ASN A 7 -3.59 -10.65 19.39
CA ASN A 7 -3.81 -10.56 17.94
C ASN A 7 -2.74 -9.76 17.18
N PHE A 8 -1.63 -9.39 17.81
CA PHE A 8 -0.55 -8.66 17.16
C PHE A 8 0.77 -9.36 17.45
N MET A 9 1.38 -9.92 16.40
CA MET A 9 2.74 -10.41 16.50
C MET A 9 3.67 -9.25 16.80
N LYS A 10 4.35 -9.28 17.94
CA LYS A 10 5.44 -8.36 18.22
C LYS A 10 6.57 -8.60 17.24
N LEU A 11 7.17 -7.49 16.81
CA LEU A 11 8.37 -7.51 16.01
C LEU A 11 9.52 -6.91 16.80
N TRP A 12 10.72 -7.36 16.47
CA TRP A 12 11.96 -7.00 17.14
C TRP A 12 13.01 -6.64 16.10
N ILE A 13 13.80 -5.61 16.36
CA ILE A 13 14.91 -5.24 15.50
C ILE A 13 16.21 -5.24 16.26
N GLU A 14 17.26 -5.78 15.64
CA GLU A 14 18.59 -5.81 16.23
C GLU A 14 19.24 -4.43 16.18
N ILE A 15 19.82 -4.01 17.31
CA ILE A 15 20.52 -2.75 17.46
C ILE A 15 21.99 -3.00 17.73
N LYS A 16 22.85 -2.30 17.00
CA LYS A 16 24.29 -2.28 17.22
C LYS A 16 24.80 -0.85 17.11
N ASP A 17 25.52 -0.41 18.14
CA ASP A 17 26.08 0.96 18.21
C ASP A 17 25.00 2.05 17.97
N GLY A 18 23.80 1.83 18.51
CA GLY A 18 22.66 2.76 18.37
C GLY A 18 21.95 2.74 17.04
N ASN A 19 22.35 1.88 16.11
CA ASN A 19 21.76 1.74 14.77
C ASN A 19 21.08 0.40 14.58
N THR A 20 20.06 0.38 13.75
CA THR A 20 19.40 -0.87 13.36
C THR A 20 20.27 -1.70 12.44
N ILE A 21 20.18 -3.02 12.59
CA ILE A 21 20.84 -4.00 11.72
C ILE A 21 19.76 -4.87 11.08
N ASN A 22 19.89 -5.10 9.77
CA ASN A 22 18.99 -5.95 9.01
C ASN A 22 17.53 -5.47 9.06
N HIS A 23 16.59 -6.41 9.12
CA HIS A 23 15.15 -6.18 9.12
C HIS A 23 14.53 -6.69 10.42
N PRO A 24 13.30 -6.29 10.75
CA PRO A 24 12.61 -6.79 11.92
C PRO A 24 12.36 -8.30 11.86
N TYR A 25 12.38 -8.92 13.04
CA TYR A 25 12.15 -10.35 13.25
C TYR A 25 10.87 -10.57 14.07
N THR A 26 10.18 -11.67 13.78
CA THR A 26 9.11 -12.19 14.65
C THR A 26 9.72 -12.94 15.83
N ASP A 27 8.93 -13.19 16.88
CA ASP A 27 9.36 -14.05 18.01
C ASP A 27 9.85 -15.41 17.51
N LYS A 28 9.12 -16.02 16.60
CA LYS A 28 9.47 -17.32 16.03
C LYS A 28 10.82 -17.29 15.30
N SER A 29 11.10 -16.23 14.57
CA SER A 29 12.39 -16.07 13.88
C SER A 29 13.53 -15.90 14.88
N LEU A 30 13.31 -15.20 15.99
CA LEU A 30 14.30 -15.05 17.05
C LEU A 30 14.59 -16.37 17.76
N PHE A 31 13.58 -17.20 18.01
CA PHE A 31 13.77 -18.55 18.59
C PHE A 31 14.66 -19.41 17.71
N THR A 32 14.47 -19.35 16.41
CA THR A 32 15.29 -20.08 15.44
C THR A 32 16.71 -19.54 15.37
N LYS A 33 16.88 -18.23 15.43
CA LYS A 33 18.20 -17.56 15.37
C LYS A 33 19.02 -17.72 16.65
N HIS A 34 18.36 -17.81 17.80
CA HIS A 34 18.98 -17.89 19.11
C HIS A 34 18.43 -19.09 19.90
N PRO A 35 18.72 -20.33 19.47
CA PRO A 35 18.12 -21.52 20.06
C PRO A 35 18.54 -21.77 21.52
N ASP A 36 19.68 -21.24 21.94
CA ASP A 36 20.24 -21.41 23.31
C ASP A 36 19.84 -20.26 24.25
N TRP A 37 19.09 -19.26 23.79
CA TRP A 37 18.63 -18.16 24.63
C TRP A 37 17.39 -18.56 25.45
N ASP A 38 17.36 -18.15 26.72
CA ASP A 38 16.19 -18.31 27.58
C ASP A 38 15.18 -17.18 27.39
N PHE A 39 14.18 -17.39 26.50
CA PHE A 39 13.14 -16.42 26.20
C PHE A 39 12.11 -16.20 27.31
N SER A 40 12.17 -16.97 28.44
CA SER A 40 11.30 -16.74 29.58
C SER A 40 11.56 -15.39 30.26
N THR A 41 12.75 -14.85 30.10
CA THR A 41 13.18 -13.54 30.64
C THR A 41 13.04 -12.39 29.66
N GLY A 42 12.62 -12.63 28.43
CA GLY A 42 12.51 -11.68 27.35
C GLY A 42 13.38 -12.04 26.15
N VAL A 43 13.49 -11.14 25.20
CA VAL A 43 14.34 -11.30 24.02
C VAL A 43 15.80 -11.01 24.35
N PRO A 44 16.76 -11.48 23.53
CA PRO A 44 18.17 -11.11 23.72
C PRO A 44 18.34 -9.58 23.78
N PRO A 45 19.27 -9.08 24.61
CA PRO A 45 19.35 -7.64 24.94
C PRO A 45 19.69 -6.72 23.77
N GLN A 46 20.22 -7.26 22.66
CA GLN A 46 20.50 -6.49 21.45
C GLN A 46 19.27 -6.19 20.62
N TYR A 47 18.10 -6.72 20.97
CA TYR A 47 16.85 -6.48 20.25
C TYR A 47 15.98 -5.48 20.99
N GLU A 48 15.39 -4.56 20.23
CA GLU A 48 14.37 -3.63 20.69
C GLU A 48 13.06 -3.86 19.94
N GLU A 49 11.94 -3.50 20.55
CA GLU A 49 10.62 -3.67 19.97
C GLU A 49 10.47 -2.80 18.72
N PHE A 50 9.83 -3.37 17.71
CA PHE A 50 9.58 -2.74 16.43
C PHE A 50 8.09 -2.75 16.11
N LYS A 51 7.59 -1.61 15.61
CA LYS A 51 6.23 -1.45 15.12
C LYS A 51 6.25 -1.33 13.61
N ARG A 52 5.57 -2.24 12.92
CA ARG A 52 5.36 -2.14 11.48
C ARG A 52 4.41 -0.98 11.17
N VAL A 53 4.86 -0.04 10.39
CA VAL A 53 4.01 1.00 9.80
C VAL A 53 3.74 0.60 8.35
N GLN A 54 2.48 0.43 8.01
CA GLN A 54 2.08 0.03 6.67
C GLN A 54 2.50 1.08 5.64
N ARG A 55 2.81 0.60 4.43
CA ARG A 55 3.08 1.50 3.31
C ARG A 55 1.90 2.45 3.12
N PRO A 56 2.10 3.78 3.18
CA PRO A 56 1.00 4.73 3.07
C PRO A 56 0.42 4.75 1.66
N HIS A 57 -0.86 5.07 1.57
CA HIS A 57 -1.46 5.45 0.30
C HIS A 57 -0.93 6.82 -0.09
N HIS A 58 -0.80 7.05 -1.39
CA HIS A 58 -0.37 8.34 -1.92
C HIS A 58 -1.27 8.75 -3.09
N GLY A 59 -1.32 10.04 -3.37
CA GLY A 59 -2.06 10.59 -4.48
C GLY A 59 -1.48 10.21 -5.84
N PRO A 60 -2.19 10.51 -6.94
CA PRO A 60 -1.78 10.12 -8.29
C PRO A 60 -0.49 10.81 -8.77
N TYR A 61 -0.12 11.91 -8.14
CA TYR A 61 1.07 12.71 -8.46
C TYR A 61 2.11 12.72 -7.35
N GLU A 62 2.03 11.71 -6.52
CA GLU A 62 2.95 11.45 -5.42
C GLU A 62 3.58 10.08 -5.59
N TYR A 63 4.74 9.89 -4.98
CA TYR A 63 5.39 8.59 -4.92
C TYR A 63 6.14 8.41 -3.61
N ILE A 64 6.36 7.17 -3.24
CA ILE A 64 7.19 6.85 -2.09
C ILE A 64 8.65 6.83 -2.55
N ASP A 65 9.49 7.60 -1.87
CA ASP A 65 10.93 7.62 -2.12
C ASP A 65 11.56 6.31 -1.62
N GLU A 66 11.90 5.45 -2.56
CA GLU A 66 12.57 4.16 -2.29
C GLU A 66 14.07 4.21 -2.59
N ASP A 67 14.59 5.34 -3.05
CA ASP A 67 16.00 5.46 -3.44
C ASP A 67 16.97 5.28 -2.28
N LYS A 68 16.51 5.61 -1.07
CA LYS A 68 17.28 5.42 0.18
C LYS A 68 17.16 4.01 0.76
N GLY A 69 16.35 3.13 0.14
CA GLY A 69 16.02 1.84 0.69
C GLY A 69 15.09 1.93 1.90
N VAL A 70 15.03 0.84 2.68
CA VAL A 70 14.21 0.76 3.88
C VAL A 70 14.85 1.60 4.98
N GLU A 71 14.08 2.51 5.56
CA GLU A 71 14.51 3.37 6.65
C GLU A 71 13.70 3.06 7.92
N TYR A 72 14.40 2.95 9.05
CA TYR A 72 13.79 2.76 10.37
C TYR A 72 14.21 3.90 11.28
N LYS A 73 13.27 4.39 12.10
CA LYS A 73 13.55 5.40 13.13
C LYS A 73 12.88 5.04 14.45
N LYS A 74 13.49 5.44 15.53
CA LYS A 74 12.91 5.34 16.87
C LYS A 74 12.07 6.59 17.13
N ILE A 75 10.77 6.40 17.25
CA ILE A 75 9.78 7.45 17.48
C ILE A 75 8.98 7.08 18.72
N ASP A 76 8.91 7.97 19.70
CA ASP A 76 8.25 7.73 20.99
C ASP A 76 8.71 6.43 21.67
N GLY A 77 10.02 6.17 21.63
CA GLY A 77 10.64 5.00 22.25
C GLY A 77 10.48 3.69 21.48
N LEU A 78 9.86 3.69 20.30
CA LEU A 78 9.57 2.51 19.51
C LEU A 78 10.18 2.62 18.11
N TRP A 79 10.92 1.63 17.69
CA TRP A 79 11.43 1.54 16.32
C TRP A 79 10.29 1.27 15.35
N GLN A 80 10.30 1.91 14.21
CA GLN A 80 9.25 1.76 13.20
C GLN A 80 9.74 2.09 11.79
N ASP A 81 8.97 1.59 10.80
CA ASP A 81 9.18 1.97 9.41
C ASP A 81 8.95 3.47 9.22
N VAL A 82 9.79 4.08 8.39
CA VAL A 82 9.63 5.47 7.96
C VAL A 82 9.43 5.51 6.46
N TRP A 83 8.37 6.16 6.05
CA TRP A 83 8.00 6.34 4.66
C TRP A 83 8.11 7.82 4.28
N THR A 84 8.75 8.10 3.16
CA THR A 84 8.86 9.46 2.64
C THR A 84 8.05 9.56 1.35
N ILE A 85 7.03 10.43 1.35
CA ILE A 85 6.22 10.73 0.17
C ILE A 85 6.80 11.97 -0.51
N LYS A 86 7.05 11.87 -1.79
CA LYS A 86 7.51 12.98 -2.65
C LYS A 86 6.46 13.34 -3.68
N GLN A 87 6.43 14.60 -4.05
CA GLN A 87 5.58 15.12 -5.11
C GLN A 87 6.25 14.98 -6.46
N PHE A 88 5.48 14.69 -7.50
CA PHE A 88 5.95 14.78 -8.87
C PHE A 88 6.30 16.23 -9.23
N THR A 89 7.31 16.40 -10.06
CA THR A 89 7.56 17.69 -10.71
C THR A 89 6.42 17.99 -11.69
N ALA A 90 6.30 19.25 -12.12
CA ALA A 90 5.31 19.66 -13.13
C ALA A 90 5.45 18.82 -14.42
N GLU A 91 6.67 18.51 -14.85
CA GLU A 91 6.94 17.69 -16.02
C GLU A 91 6.50 16.22 -15.81
N GLN A 92 6.81 15.64 -14.66
CA GLN A 92 6.40 14.28 -14.32
C GLN A 92 4.87 14.17 -14.23
N LYS A 93 4.21 15.16 -13.64
CA LYS A 93 2.76 15.24 -13.58
C LYS A 93 2.14 15.28 -14.97
N ALA A 94 2.64 16.17 -15.84
CA ALA A 94 2.16 16.29 -17.22
C ALA A 94 2.33 14.99 -18.01
N LEU A 95 3.47 14.33 -17.87
CA LEU A 95 3.74 13.04 -18.51
C LEU A 95 2.74 11.97 -18.01
N ARG A 96 2.51 11.92 -16.72
CA ARG A 96 1.58 10.96 -16.12
C ARG A 96 0.16 11.14 -16.61
N GLN A 97 -0.30 12.38 -16.69
CA GLN A 97 -1.62 12.72 -17.28
C GLN A 97 -1.72 12.30 -18.74
N GLN A 98 -0.69 12.59 -19.53
CA GLN A 98 -0.67 12.22 -20.94
C GLN A 98 -0.70 10.71 -21.15
N GLN A 99 -0.02 9.94 -20.32
CA GLN A 99 -0.06 8.47 -20.36
C GLN A 99 -1.49 7.94 -20.15
N VAL A 100 -2.22 8.50 -19.20
CA VAL A 100 -3.62 8.10 -18.93
C VAL A 100 -4.53 8.47 -20.09
N LYS A 101 -4.38 9.67 -20.65
CA LYS A 101 -5.16 10.12 -21.80
C LYS A 101 -4.91 9.27 -23.05
N ASP A 102 -3.66 8.95 -23.33
CA ASP A 102 -3.28 8.10 -24.47
C ASP A 102 -3.83 6.69 -24.32
N TRP A 103 -3.70 6.11 -23.12
CA TRP A 103 -4.26 4.80 -22.84
C TRP A 103 -5.76 4.77 -23.00
N TRP A 104 -6.48 5.80 -22.49
CA TRP A 104 -7.93 5.92 -22.62
C TRP A 104 -8.36 5.99 -24.07
N SER A 105 -7.74 6.87 -24.86
CA SER A 105 -8.06 7.02 -26.28
C SER A 105 -7.85 5.75 -27.07
N LYS A 106 -6.82 4.98 -26.73
CA LYS A 106 -6.48 3.74 -27.42
C LYS A 106 -7.38 2.56 -27.01
N ASN A 107 -7.76 2.45 -25.74
CA ASN A 107 -8.38 1.25 -25.20
C ASN A 107 -9.87 1.40 -24.87
N VAL A 108 -10.36 2.61 -24.66
CA VAL A 108 -11.74 2.90 -24.27
C VAL A 108 -12.41 3.85 -25.26
N GLY A 109 -11.90 5.07 -25.39
CA GLY A 109 -12.37 6.05 -26.38
C GLY A 109 -13.79 6.58 -26.17
N TRP A 110 -14.32 6.52 -24.96
CA TRP A 110 -15.65 7.07 -24.66
C TRP A 110 -15.62 8.58 -24.50
N ASP A 111 -16.28 9.28 -25.41
CA ASP A 111 -16.28 10.75 -25.46
C ASP A 111 -17.10 11.40 -24.34
N SER A 112 -18.07 10.69 -23.77
CA SER A 112 -18.91 11.21 -22.69
C SER A 112 -18.18 11.32 -21.35
N TRP A 113 -17.15 10.53 -21.14
CA TRP A 113 -16.35 10.58 -19.94
C TRP A 113 -15.35 11.72 -19.97
N LYS A 114 -15.15 12.38 -18.85
CA LYS A 114 -14.24 13.53 -18.74
C LYS A 114 -13.05 13.22 -17.87
N PHE A 115 -11.89 13.71 -18.27
CA PHE A 115 -10.67 13.57 -17.50
C PHE A 115 -10.70 14.47 -16.26
N ASN A 116 -10.49 13.87 -15.10
CA ASN A 116 -10.34 14.59 -13.84
C ASN A 116 -8.84 14.75 -13.54
N GLU A 117 -8.35 15.97 -13.62
CA GLU A 117 -6.93 16.28 -13.43
C GLU A 117 -6.44 16.01 -12.01
N ASP A 118 -7.29 16.23 -11.01
CA ASP A 118 -6.92 16.04 -9.60
C ASP A 118 -6.75 14.56 -9.27
N LYS A 119 -7.54 13.70 -9.88
CA LYS A 119 -7.51 12.25 -9.66
C LYS A 119 -6.68 11.49 -10.70
N ASN A 120 -6.28 12.13 -11.79
CA ASN A 120 -5.61 11.51 -12.94
C ASN A 120 -6.39 10.33 -13.52
N GLU A 121 -7.69 10.48 -13.64
CA GLU A 121 -8.58 9.44 -14.16
C GLU A 121 -9.76 10.04 -14.93
N TYR A 122 -10.37 9.24 -15.81
CA TYR A 122 -11.61 9.61 -16.48
C TYR A 122 -12.80 9.25 -15.60
N GLU A 123 -13.79 10.14 -15.58
CA GLU A 123 -15.01 9.98 -14.79
C GLU A 123 -16.24 9.97 -15.69
N PRO A 124 -17.23 9.11 -15.38
CA PRO A 124 -18.49 9.09 -16.11
C PRO A 124 -19.30 10.35 -15.83
N PRO A 125 -20.17 10.77 -16.77
CA PRO A 125 -21.08 11.90 -16.56
C PRO A 125 -22.19 11.60 -15.53
N LYS A 126 -22.40 10.32 -15.24
CA LYS A 126 -23.39 9.85 -14.26
C LYS A 126 -22.71 8.90 -13.28
N PRO A 127 -22.99 9.01 -11.97
CA PRO A 127 -22.39 8.12 -10.99
C PRO A 127 -22.84 6.68 -11.18
N TYR A 128 -21.97 5.73 -10.79
CA TYR A 128 -22.33 4.32 -10.78
C TYR A 128 -23.55 4.08 -9.88
N PRO A 129 -24.57 3.33 -10.35
CA PRO A 129 -25.79 3.09 -9.55
C PRO A 129 -25.50 2.38 -8.24
N ASN A 130 -26.10 2.87 -7.16
CA ASN A 130 -26.01 2.25 -5.85
C ASN A 130 -27.07 1.15 -5.68
N THR A 131 -26.87 0.04 -6.39
CA THR A 131 -27.75 -1.13 -6.35
C THR A 131 -26.93 -2.42 -6.19
N ALA A 132 -27.61 -3.50 -5.83
CA ALA A 132 -26.96 -4.83 -5.77
C ALA A 132 -26.70 -5.45 -7.15
N ILE A 133 -27.22 -4.84 -8.22
CA ILE A 133 -27.09 -5.33 -9.59
C ILE A 133 -25.84 -4.74 -10.23
N HIS A 134 -25.05 -5.59 -10.89
CA HIS A 134 -23.89 -5.13 -11.67
C HIS A 134 -24.36 -4.33 -12.88
N HIS A 135 -23.70 -3.19 -13.13
CA HIS A 135 -23.95 -2.33 -14.27
C HIS A 135 -22.70 -2.17 -15.13
N VAL A 136 -22.90 -2.00 -16.39
CA VAL A 136 -21.86 -1.65 -17.38
C VAL A 136 -22.24 -0.34 -18.07
N TRP A 137 -21.23 0.41 -18.52
CA TRP A 137 -21.46 1.65 -19.23
C TRP A 137 -21.86 1.38 -20.67
N ASP A 138 -22.96 2.00 -21.11
CA ASP A 138 -23.38 2.03 -22.51
C ASP A 138 -23.17 3.45 -23.07
N GLU A 139 -22.10 3.63 -23.82
CA GLU A 139 -21.72 4.93 -24.37
C GLU A 139 -22.78 5.45 -25.37
N SER A 140 -23.45 4.57 -26.12
CA SER A 140 -24.47 4.98 -27.08
C SER A 140 -25.70 5.58 -26.39
N LYS A 141 -26.00 5.15 -25.18
CA LYS A 141 -27.10 5.66 -24.35
C LYS A 141 -26.65 6.69 -23.32
N VAL A 142 -25.34 6.84 -23.13
CA VAL A 142 -24.74 7.69 -22.09
C VAL A 142 -25.32 7.36 -20.71
N GLU A 143 -25.36 6.06 -20.39
CA GLU A 143 -25.92 5.58 -19.11
C GLU A 143 -25.35 4.25 -18.66
N TRP A 144 -25.51 3.99 -17.37
CA TRP A 144 -25.25 2.67 -16.79
C TRP A 144 -26.43 1.73 -17.06
N VAL A 145 -26.15 0.57 -17.63
CA VAL A 145 -27.15 -0.46 -17.90
C VAL A 145 -26.83 -1.73 -17.14
N PRO A 146 -27.84 -2.54 -16.76
CA PRO A 146 -27.58 -3.83 -16.12
C PRO A 146 -26.68 -4.70 -17.00
N GLY A 147 -25.54 -5.14 -16.42
CA GLY A 147 -24.63 -6.06 -17.07
C GLY A 147 -25.04 -7.50 -16.80
N LEU A 148 -24.95 -8.35 -17.81
CA LEU A 148 -24.99 -9.79 -17.57
C LEU A 148 -23.68 -10.19 -16.91
N LEU A 149 -23.76 -10.82 -15.73
CA LEU A 149 -22.64 -11.58 -15.22
C LEU A 149 -22.39 -12.68 -16.27
N GLN A 150 -21.24 -12.63 -16.92
CA GLN A 150 -20.81 -13.78 -17.70
C GLN A 150 -20.60 -14.89 -16.68
N ASP A 151 -21.50 -15.87 -16.69
CA ASP A 151 -21.25 -17.13 -16.03
C ASP A 151 -19.93 -17.65 -16.59
N GLY A 152 -18.94 -17.76 -15.73
CA GLY A 152 -17.66 -18.35 -16.11
C GLY A 152 -17.91 -19.73 -16.73
N PRO A 153 -16.96 -20.25 -17.52
CA PRO A 153 -17.13 -21.55 -18.17
C PRO A 153 -17.45 -22.61 -17.12
N VAL A 154 -18.54 -23.33 -17.37
CA VAL A 154 -18.96 -24.50 -16.60
C VAL A 154 -17.89 -25.59 -16.73
#